data_4454c646e7cd4e1727819d0c01f981d0
#
_entry.id   4454c646e7cd4e1727819d0c01f981d0
#
_cell.length_a   1.000
_cell.length_b   1.000
_cell.length_c   1.000
_cell.angle_alpha   90.00
_cell.angle_beta   90.00
_cell.angle_gamma   90.00
#
_symmetry.space_group_name_H-M   'P 1'
#
loop_
_entity.id
_entity.type
_entity.pdbx_description
1 polymer ?
#
loop_
_entity_poly.entity_id
_entity_poly.type
_entity_poly.pdbx_seq_one_letter_code
_entity_poly.pdbx_strand_id
1 'polypeptide(L)'
;TWIDPDIMDYITFYPSGFIFASEKSGFRHLYHYNMSGTLIRQITRGNWDVTAYYGQDAKGYYYYESAAESPLCRAVYRVDNKGNIVKISTQKGYNQAHFNPACTYFVNEYSNAVTPPVVTVHNSQGKQLRIIEENSKLKNLPFSRKEFFTFKNESGEILNGYIMKPENFISGKKYPVVMVQYSGPGSQMVLDKWAAIDWTQYLTDNGYIVACVDGRGTGGRGTAFSRSIYCKMGILEAQDQIAAARYLGSLGYVDSSNIATVSYTHLRAH
;
A
#
# COMPACT_ATOMS: atom_id res chain seq x y z
N THR A 1 11.58 19.63 -11.58
CA THR A 1 11.01 18.26 -11.50
C THR A 1 10.92 17.89 -10.04
N TRP A 2 9.72 17.59 -9.55
CA TRP A 2 9.53 17.09 -8.20
C TRP A 2 9.97 15.61 -8.11
N ILE A 3 10.80 15.31 -7.12
CA ILE A 3 11.25 13.96 -6.80
C ILE A 3 10.90 13.74 -5.33
N ASP A 4 10.25 12.59 -5.04
CA ASP A 4 9.99 12.18 -3.68
C ASP A 4 11.32 11.96 -2.95
N PRO A 5 11.60 12.66 -1.84
CA PRO A 5 12.87 12.52 -1.12
C PRO A 5 13.12 11.09 -0.64
N ASP A 6 12.08 10.34 -0.30
CA ASP A 6 12.18 8.94 0.14
C ASP A 6 12.82 8.03 -0.91
N ILE A 7 12.86 8.46 -2.17
CA ILE A 7 13.52 7.71 -3.25
C ILE A 7 15.03 7.57 -3.02
N MET A 8 15.63 8.50 -2.27
CA MET A 8 17.05 8.48 -1.94
C MET A 8 17.44 7.31 -1.02
N ASP A 9 16.50 6.77 -0.26
CA ASP A 9 16.72 5.61 0.60
C ASP A 9 16.93 4.31 -0.18
N TYR A 10 16.66 4.33 -1.50
CA TYR A 10 16.81 3.17 -2.38
C TYR A 10 18.11 3.20 -3.21
N ILE A 11 19.18 3.80 -2.68
CA ILE A 11 20.52 3.72 -3.29
C ILE A 11 21.31 2.61 -2.59
N THR A 12 21.78 1.63 -3.35
CA THR A 12 22.64 0.58 -2.84
C THR A 12 23.90 0.45 -3.70
N PHE A 13 25.06 0.56 -3.08
CA PHE A 13 26.35 0.49 -3.77
C PHE A 13 26.87 -0.94 -3.86
N TYR A 14 27.47 -1.26 -4.99
CA TYR A 14 28.15 -2.52 -5.31
C TYR A 14 29.52 -2.20 -5.95
N PRO A 15 30.47 -3.15 -6.00
CA PRO A 15 31.74 -2.92 -6.69
C PRO A 15 31.61 -2.52 -8.16
N SER A 16 30.53 -2.95 -8.83
CA SER A 16 30.26 -2.66 -10.25
C SER A 16 29.48 -1.36 -10.48
N GLY A 17 29.06 -0.64 -9.44
CA GLY A 17 28.22 0.56 -9.53
C GLY A 17 27.19 0.63 -8.41
N PHE A 18 26.03 1.18 -8.71
CA PHE A 18 24.96 1.29 -7.71
C PHE A 18 23.58 1.01 -8.34
N ILE A 19 22.68 0.53 -7.50
CA ILE A 19 21.26 0.41 -7.83
C ILE A 19 20.56 1.62 -7.27
N PHE A 20 19.72 2.25 -8.09
CA PHE A 20 18.92 3.41 -7.73
C PHE A 20 17.49 3.23 -8.17
N ALA A 21 16.53 3.51 -7.28
CA ALA A 21 15.13 3.58 -7.66
C ALA A 21 14.83 4.93 -8.31
N SER A 22 14.09 4.92 -9.41
CA SER A 22 13.71 6.14 -10.13
C SER A 22 12.34 6.02 -10.75
N GLU A 23 11.62 7.11 -10.78
CA GLU A 23 10.29 7.23 -11.37
C GLU A 23 10.31 7.78 -12.80
N LYS A 24 11.47 7.86 -13.44
CA LYS A 24 11.65 8.48 -14.77
C LYS A 24 10.84 7.82 -15.90
N SER A 25 10.39 6.58 -15.69
CA SER A 25 9.55 5.84 -16.64
C SER A 25 8.05 5.92 -16.34
N GLY A 26 7.63 6.79 -15.40
CA GLY A 26 6.23 6.94 -14.98
C GLY A 26 5.82 6.10 -13.77
N PHE A 27 6.63 5.11 -13.43
CA PHE A 27 6.51 4.27 -12.22
C PHE A 27 7.87 4.13 -11.57
N ARG A 28 7.90 3.86 -10.26
CA ARG A 28 9.13 3.62 -9.52
C ARG A 28 9.71 2.27 -9.88
N HIS A 29 10.90 2.29 -10.51
CA HIS A 29 11.64 1.11 -10.93
C HIS A 29 13.11 1.17 -10.52
N LEU A 30 13.77 0.00 -10.52
CA LEU A 30 15.18 -0.14 -10.21
C LEU A 30 16.04 0.02 -11.47
N TYR A 31 17.11 0.77 -11.33
CA TYR A 31 18.09 1.04 -12.39
C TYR A 31 19.50 0.80 -11.88
N HIS A 32 20.33 0.18 -12.70
CA HIS A 32 21.75 -0.05 -12.42
C HIS A 32 22.59 1.00 -13.14
N TYR A 33 23.39 1.72 -12.39
CA TYR A 33 24.34 2.71 -12.86
C TYR A 33 25.77 2.27 -12.51
N ASN A 34 26.77 2.64 -13.34
CA ASN A 34 28.18 2.52 -12.95
C ASN A 34 28.56 3.65 -11.98
N MET A 35 29.78 3.58 -11.42
CA MET A 35 30.26 4.57 -10.46
C MET A 35 30.44 6.00 -11.06
N SER A 36 30.49 6.15 -12.39
CA SER A 36 30.48 7.44 -13.07
C SER A 36 29.07 8.01 -13.31
N GLY A 37 28.01 7.32 -12.85
CA GLY A 37 26.62 7.74 -13.04
C GLY A 37 26.03 7.42 -14.41
N THR A 38 26.73 6.62 -15.24
CA THR A 38 26.17 6.17 -16.51
C THR A 38 25.21 5.00 -16.30
N LEU A 39 24.02 5.11 -16.89
CA LEU A 39 23.02 4.04 -16.83
C LEU A 39 23.52 2.80 -17.56
N ILE A 40 23.67 1.70 -16.84
CA ILE A 40 23.99 0.37 -17.42
C ILE A 40 22.70 -0.26 -17.95
N ARG A 41 21.64 -0.32 -17.10
CA ARG A 41 20.35 -0.90 -17.50
C ARG A 41 19.21 -0.56 -16.54
N GLN A 42 17.98 -0.68 -17.03
CA GLN A 42 16.78 -0.74 -16.22
C GLN A 42 16.54 -2.21 -15.80
N ILE A 43 16.37 -2.45 -14.48
CA ILE A 43 16.23 -3.81 -13.91
C ILE A 43 14.77 -4.24 -13.93
N THR A 44 13.85 -3.38 -13.46
CA THR A 44 12.41 -3.67 -13.38
C THR A 44 11.63 -2.78 -14.34
N ARG A 45 10.49 -3.29 -14.86
CA ARG A 45 9.62 -2.56 -15.79
C ARG A 45 8.17 -2.96 -15.58
N GLY A 46 7.24 -2.05 -15.89
CA GLY A 46 5.79 -2.30 -15.86
C GLY A 46 5.01 -1.07 -15.41
N ASN A 47 3.68 -1.21 -15.36
CA ASN A 47 2.78 -0.16 -14.88
C ASN A 47 2.48 -0.36 -13.38
N TRP A 48 3.52 -0.42 -12.58
CA TRP A 48 3.48 -0.65 -11.14
C TRP A 48 4.76 -0.12 -10.47
N ASP A 49 4.67 0.18 -9.19
CA ASP A 49 5.77 0.73 -8.41
C ASP A 49 6.54 -0.38 -7.67
N VAL A 50 7.87 -0.29 -7.69
CA VAL A 50 8.73 -0.92 -6.68
C VAL A 50 8.54 -0.16 -5.38
N THR A 51 8.22 -0.87 -4.31
CA THR A 51 7.95 -0.29 -2.99
C THR A 51 9.07 -0.54 -1.98
N ALA A 52 9.94 -1.52 -2.22
CA ALA A 52 11.19 -1.72 -1.49
C ALA A 52 12.23 -2.44 -2.36
N TYR A 53 13.50 -2.18 -2.11
CA TYR A 53 14.62 -2.94 -2.67
C TYR A 53 15.38 -3.63 -1.53
N TYR A 54 15.59 -4.93 -1.66
CA TYR A 54 16.17 -5.75 -0.59
C TYR A 54 17.64 -6.13 -0.82
N GLY A 55 18.11 -6.10 -2.07
CA GLY A 55 19.49 -6.44 -2.39
C GLY A 55 19.65 -7.36 -3.59
N GLN A 56 20.88 -7.84 -3.77
CA GLN A 56 21.28 -8.76 -4.83
C GLN A 56 22.04 -9.94 -4.26
N ASP A 57 21.77 -11.15 -4.76
CA ASP A 57 22.55 -12.34 -4.39
C ASP A 57 23.80 -12.52 -5.28
N ALA A 58 24.67 -13.46 -4.89
CA ALA A 58 25.88 -13.78 -5.63
C ALA A 58 25.64 -14.36 -7.05
N LYS A 59 24.41 -14.79 -7.35
CA LYS A 59 24.00 -15.28 -8.69
C LYS A 59 23.49 -14.16 -9.59
N GLY A 60 23.39 -12.93 -9.06
CA GLY A 60 22.93 -11.76 -9.80
C GLY A 60 21.42 -11.56 -9.84
N TYR A 61 20.64 -12.24 -8.99
CA TYR A 61 19.22 -11.93 -8.81
C TYR A 61 19.04 -10.73 -7.92
N TYR A 62 18.13 -9.81 -8.31
CA TYR A 62 17.71 -8.67 -7.51
C TYR A 62 16.38 -9.00 -6.84
N TYR A 63 16.26 -8.64 -5.56
CA TYR A 63 15.10 -8.91 -4.71
C TYR A 63 14.42 -7.60 -4.36
N TYR A 64 13.10 -7.54 -4.53
CA TYR A 64 12.33 -6.31 -4.32
C TYR A 64 10.87 -6.60 -3.97
N GLU A 65 10.21 -5.61 -3.41
CA GLU A 65 8.78 -5.59 -3.18
C GLU A 65 8.11 -4.69 -4.23
N SER A 66 6.90 -5.04 -4.62
CA SER A 66 6.14 -4.17 -5.51
C SER A 66 4.63 -4.31 -5.36
N ALA A 67 3.92 -3.29 -5.89
CA ALA A 67 2.47 -3.21 -6.02
C ALA A 67 1.97 -3.82 -7.35
N ALA A 68 2.71 -4.75 -7.98
CA ALA A 68 2.42 -5.25 -9.32
C ALA A 68 1.07 -5.97 -9.45
N GLU A 69 0.59 -6.63 -8.38
CA GLU A 69 -0.71 -7.32 -8.41
C GLU A 69 -1.89 -6.38 -8.19
N SER A 70 -1.70 -5.36 -7.39
CA SER A 70 -2.70 -4.35 -7.05
C SER A 70 -2.04 -3.21 -6.27
N PRO A 71 -2.48 -1.96 -6.42
CA PRO A 71 -2.06 -0.88 -5.54
C PRO A 71 -2.28 -1.17 -4.04
N LEU A 72 -3.26 -2.01 -3.70
CA LEU A 72 -3.59 -2.37 -2.33
C LEU A 72 -2.68 -3.46 -1.74
N CYS A 73 -1.95 -4.19 -2.59
CA CYS A 73 -1.14 -5.34 -2.20
C CYS A 73 0.35 -5.04 -2.27
N ARG A 74 1.12 -5.82 -1.52
CA ARG A 74 2.57 -5.91 -1.65
C ARG A 74 2.97 -7.36 -1.82
N ALA A 75 3.82 -7.62 -2.81
CA ALA A 75 4.36 -8.94 -3.05
C ALA A 75 5.87 -8.87 -3.25
N VAL A 76 6.56 -9.93 -2.88
CA VAL A 76 8.01 -10.04 -2.97
C VAL A 76 8.38 -10.77 -4.25
N TYR A 77 9.32 -10.20 -4.98
CA TYR A 77 9.78 -10.66 -6.28
C TYR A 77 11.29 -10.79 -6.32
N ARG A 78 11.75 -11.59 -7.25
CA ARG A 78 13.14 -11.55 -7.74
C ARG A 78 13.16 -11.40 -9.24
N VAL A 79 14.20 -10.77 -9.76
CA VAL A 79 14.44 -10.62 -11.20
C VAL A 79 15.89 -10.99 -11.52
N ASP A 80 16.08 -11.74 -12.59
CA ASP A 80 17.41 -12.11 -13.06
C ASP A 80 18.06 -11.06 -13.97
N ASN A 81 19.28 -11.31 -14.39
CA ASN A 81 20.03 -10.45 -15.31
C ASN A 81 19.41 -10.34 -16.71
N LYS A 82 18.50 -11.24 -17.09
CA LYS A 82 17.79 -11.23 -18.36
C LYS A 82 16.46 -10.50 -18.28
N GLY A 83 16.01 -10.10 -17.07
CA GLY A 83 14.73 -9.44 -16.85
C GLY A 83 13.58 -10.39 -16.57
N ASN A 84 13.83 -11.68 -16.33
CA ASN A 84 12.79 -12.63 -15.97
C ASN A 84 12.39 -12.40 -14.51
N ILE A 85 11.14 -12.01 -14.30
CA ILE A 85 10.55 -11.70 -13.00
C ILE A 85 9.84 -12.95 -12.46
N VAL A 86 10.09 -13.27 -11.20
CA VAL A 86 9.42 -14.35 -10.47
C VAL A 86 8.92 -13.83 -9.14
N LYS A 87 7.61 -13.99 -8.89
CA LYS A 87 7.03 -13.77 -7.57
C LYS A 87 7.49 -14.86 -6.62
N ILE A 88 8.00 -14.49 -5.45
CA ILE A 88 8.50 -15.42 -4.42
C ILE A 88 7.72 -15.39 -3.11
N SER A 89 6.82 -14.42 -2.91
CA SER A 89 5.77 -14.49 -1.89
C SER A 89 4.56 -15.24 -2.45
N THR A 90 3.95 -16.12 -1.66
CA THR A 90 2.87 -17.01 -2.15
C THR A 90 1.47 -16.43 -1.94
N GLN A 91 1.30 -15.65 -0.88
CA GLN A 91 -0.02 -15.15 -0.46
C GLN A 91 -0.36 -13.80 -1.11
N LYS A 92 -1.63 -13.60 -1.45
CA LYS A 92 -2.16 -12.31 -1.88
C LYS A 92 -2.51 -11.46 -0.66
N GLY A 93 -2.09 -10.20 -0.66
CA GLY A 93 -2.27 -9.26 0.43
C GLY A 93 -1.01 -8.43 0.62
N TYR A 94 -0.64 -8.17 1.85
CA TYR A 94 0.54 -7.37 2.20
C TYR A 94 1.67 -8.29 2.67
N ASN A 95 2.75 -8.35 1.91
CA ASN A 95 3.97 -9.08 2.25
C ASN A 95 5.09 -8.09 2.45
N GLN A 96 5.83 -8.22 3.53
CA GLN A 96 7.02 -7.44 3.85
C GLN A 96 8.15 -8.40 4.16
N ALA A 97 9.24 -8.32 3.40
CA ALA A 97 10.36 -9.23 3.55
C ALA A 97 11.55 -8.58 4.24
N HIS A 98 12.30 -9.37 4.99
CA HIS A 98 13.57 -8.99 5.60
C HIS A 98 14.63 -10.02 5.16
N PHE A 99 15.45 -9.62 4.23
CA PHE A 99 16.52 -10.49 3.68
C PHE A 99 17.78 -10.45 4.55
N ASN A 100 18.49 -11.58 4.60
CA ASN A 100 19.85 -11.56 5.09
C ASN A 100 20.78 -10.87 4.05
N PRO A 101 21.97 -10.35 4.44
CA PRO A 101 22.85 -9.60 3.54
C PRO A 101 23.22 -10.30 2.24
N ALA A 102 23.30 -11.63 2.25
CA ALA A 102 23.61 -12.44 1.06
C ALA A 102 22.37 -12.75 0.19
N CYS A 103 21.21 -12.28 0.56
CA CYS A 103 19.92 -12.55 -0.11
C CYS A 103 19.66 -14.06 -0.36
N THR A 104 20.08 -14.94 0.57
CA THR A 104 19.88 -16.39 0.49
C THR A 104 18.61 -16.86 1.20
N TYR A 105 18.19 -16.13 2.23
CA TYR A 105 17.00 -16.37 3.03
C TYR A 105 16.30 -15.05 3.34
N PHE A 106 15.00 -15.11 3.59
CA PHE A 106 14.25 -13.99 4.11
C PHE A 106 13.17 -14.43 5.11
N VAL A 107 12.87 -13.54 6.04
CA VAL A 107 11.68 -13.60 6.87
C VAL A 107 10.60 -12.80 6.15
N ASN A 108 9.43 -13.39 5.96
CA ASN A 108 8.27 -12.71 5.39
C ASN A 108 7.20 -12.51 6.46
N GLU A 109 6.80 -11.27 6.67
CA GLU A 109 5.60 -10.93 7.42
C GLU A 109 4.45 -10.73 6.42
N TYR A 110 3.46 -11.60 6.50
CA TYR A 110 2.28 -11.58 5.63
C TYR A 110 1.03 -11.29 6.43
N SER A 111 0.16 -10.47 5.88
CA SER A 111 -1.23 -10.31 6.35
C SER A 111 -2.14 -9.86 5.21
N ASN A 112 -3.45 -9.91 5.45
CA ASN A 112 -4.46 -9.23 4.65
C ASN A 112 -5.60 -8.74 5.55
N ALA A 113 -6.66 -8.17 4.99
CA ALA A 113 -7.77 -7.61 5.76
C ALA A 113 -8.48 -8.63 6.69
N VAL A 114 -8.33 -9.94 6.44
CA VAL A 114 -9.00 -11.01 7.19
C VAL A 114 -8.03 -12.02 7.82
N THR A 115 -6.75 -11.92 7.49
CA THR A 115 -5.70 -12.80 8.01
C THR A 115 -4.73 -11.99 8.88
N PRO A 116 -4.60 -12.30 10.18
CA PRO A 116 -3.63 -11.64 11.04
C PRO A 116 -2.20 -11.90 10.58
N PRO A 117 -1.21 -11.14 11.07
CA PRO A 117 0.18 -11.29 10.67
C PRO A 117 0.69 -12.72 10.87
N VAL A 118 1.24 -13.30 9.82
CA VAL A 118 1.92 -14.60 9.79
C VAL A 118 3.37 -14.35 9.45
N VAL A 119 4.27 -14.83 10.30
CA VAL A 119 5.72 -14.66 10.13
C VAL A 119 6.35 -15.99 9.72
N THR A 120 7.01 -16.00 8.58
CA THR A 120 7.55 -17.21 7.96
C THR A 120 8.99 -17.02 7.49
N VAL A 121 9.79 -18.08 7.46
CA VAL A 121 11.14 -18.10 6.87
C VAL A 121 11.09 -18.76 5.51
N HIS A 122 11.74 -18.16 4.54
CA HIS A 122 11.82 -18.62 3.17
C HIS A 122 13.28 -18.66 2.68
N ASN A 123 13.58 -19.54 1.72
CA ASN A 123 14.79 -19.40 0.93
C ASN A 123 14.58 -18.34 -0.18
N SER A 124 15.65 -17.94 -0.84
CA SER A 124 15.63 -16.95 -1.91
C SER A 124 14.81 -17.33 -3.16
N GLN A 125 14.35 -18.57 -3.25
CA GLN A 125 13.48 -19.05 -4.32
C GLN A 125 11.99 -18.97 -3.93
N GLY A 126 11.67 -18.55 -2.69
CA GLY A 126 10.31 -18.43 -2.18
C GLY A 126 9.77 -19.72 -1.51
N LYS A 127 10.61 -20.79 -1.41
CA LYS A 127 10.18 -21.99 -0.68
C LYS A 127 10.12 -21.68 0.81
N GLN A 128 8.93 -21.82 1.41
CA GLN A 128 8.75 -21.70 2.85
C GLN A 128 9.48 -22.85 3.57
N LEU A 129 10.27 -22.49 4.55
CA LEU A 129 11.07 -23.41 5.34
C LEU A 129 10.48 -23.62 6.74
N ARG A 130 9.95 -22.54 7.34
CA ARG A 130 9.44 -22.56 8.70
C ARG A 130 8.37 -21.47 8.89
N ILE A 131 7.40 -21.75 9.74
CA ILE A 131 6.50 -20.76 10.34
C ILE A 131 7.09 -20.39 11.69
N ILE A 132 7.27 -19.09 11.94
CA ILE A 132 7.73 -18.54 13.22
C ILE A 132 6.52 -18.24 14.10
N GLU A 133 5.50 -17.56 13.52
CA GLU A 133 4.32 -17.12 14.24
C GLU A 133 3.11 -17.03 13.29
N GLU A 134 1.97 -17.52 13.71
CA GLU A 134 0.71 -17.47 12.93
C GLU A 134 -0.31 -16.49 13.49
N ASN A 135 -0.18 -16.09 14.76
CA ASN A 135 -1.13 -15.22 15.45
C ASN A 135 -2.61 -15.69 15.32
N SER A 136 -2.82 -16.99 15.25
CA SER A 136 -4.11 -17.60 14.97
C SER A 136 -5.22 -17.21 15.98
N LYS A 137 -4.83 -16.90 17.22
CA LYS A 137 -5.76 -16.41 18.26
C LYS A 137 -6.44 -15.11 17.87
N LEU A 138 -5.75 -14.23 17.14
CA LEU A 138 -6.31 -12.94 16.69
C LEU A 138 -7.43 -13.13 15.67
N LYS A 139 -7.41 -14.23 14.92
CA LYS A 139 -8.41 -14.52 13.87
C LYS A 139 -9.82 -14.68 14.43
N ASN A 140 -9.92 -15.10 15.67
CA ASN A 140 -11.20 -15.40 16.34
C ASN A 140 -11.70 -14.24 17.22
N LEU A 141 -10.95 -13.15 17.28
CA LEU A 141 -11.42 -11.96 18.00
C LEU A 141 -12.54 -11.28 17.22
N PRO A 142 -13.58 -10.80 17.88
CA PRO A 142 -14.59 -9.96 17.28
C PRO A 142 -13.96 -8.62 16.90
N PHE A 143 -13.92 -8.33 15.60
CA PHE A 143 -13.49 -7.02 15.11
C PHE A 143 -14.04 -6.75 13.73
N SER A 144 -14.25 -5.49 13.44
CA SER A 144 -14.71 -5.01 12.14
C SER A 144 -13.62 -5.15 11.08
N ARG A 145 -13.98 -5.72 9.94
CA ARG A 145 -13.03 -6.01 8.85
C ARG A 145 -13.15 -4.97 7.75
N LYS A 146 -12.04 -4.73 7.06
CA LYS A 146 -12.01 -3.87 5.88
C LYS A 146 -12.74 -4.56 4.72
N GLU A 147 -13.74 -3.88 4.17
CA GLU A 147 -14.40 -4.22 2.91
C GLU A 147 -13.93 -3.21 1.86
N PHE A 148 -13.18 -3.65 0.85
CA PHE A 148 -12.62 -2.76 -0.16
C PHE A 148 -13.64 -2.42 -1.23
N PHE A 149 -13.57 -1.18 -1.72
CA PHE A 149 -14.39 -0.69 -2.82
C PHE A 149 -13.59 0.25 -3.72
N THR A 150 -14.13 0.52 -4.89
CA THR A 150 -13.63 1.55 -5.81
C THR A 150 -14.80 2.39 -6.30
N PHE A 151 -14.55 3.64 -6.59
CA PHE A 151 -15.50 4.52 -7.25
C PHE A 151 -14.77 5.51 -8.15
N LYS A 152 -15.50 6.14 -9.08
CA LYS A 152 -14.96 7.21 -9.91
C LYS A 152 -15.32 8.56 -9.30
N ASN A 153 -14.32 9.44 -9.19
CA ASN A 153 -14.56 10.83 -8.86
C ASN A 153 -15.11 11.62 -10.07
N GLU A 154 -15.41 12.89 -9.89
CA GLU A 154 -15.97 13.77 -10.93
C GLU A 154 -15.05 13.96 -12.15
N SER A 155 -13.72 13.77 -11.99
CA SER A 155 -12.74 13.81 -13.09
C SER A 155 -12.53 12.47 -13.79
N GLY A 156 -13.26 11.42 -13.36
CA GLY A 156 -13.16 10.08 -13.94
C GLY A 156 -12.06 9.21 -13.37
N GLU A 157 -11.28 9.70 -12.39
CA GLU A 157 -10.27 8.92 -11.70
C GLU A 157 -10.91 7.86 -10.80
N ILE A 158 -10.40 6.62 -10.88
CA ILE A 158 -10.81 5.53 -9.98
C ILE A 158 -10.06 5.70 -8.67
N LEU A 159 -10.79 5.85 -7.57
CA LEU A 159 -10.23 5.92 -6.22
C LEU A 159 -10.48 4.60 -5.48
N ASN A 160 -9.52 4.19 -4.67
CA ASN A 160 -9.62 3.00 -3.81
C ASN A 160 -10.02 3.42 -2.40
N GLY A 161 -10.91 2.64 -1.79
CA GLY A 161 -11.32 2.84 -0.41
C GLY A 161 -11.57 1.53 0.32
N TYR A 162 -11.76 1.63 1.62
CA TYR A 162 -12.35 0.58 2.42
C TYR A 162 -13.40 1.15 3.37
N ILE A 163 -14.33 0.30 3.78
CA ILE A 163 -15.24 0.53 4.90
C ILE A 163 -15.07 -0.57 5.94
N MET A 164 -15.26 -0.19 7.21
CA MET A 164 -15.40 -1.12 8.33
C MET A 164 -16.78 -0.89 8.94
N LYS A 165 -17.59 -1.94 8.98
CA LYS A 165 -18.95 -1.89 9.52
C LYS A 165 -18.97 -2.41 10.96
N PRO A 166 -19.92 -1.98 11.81
CA PRO A 166 -20.18 -2.63 13.07
C PRO A 166 -20.34 -4.14 12.94
N GLU A 167 -19.86 -4.93 13.90
CA GLU A 167 -20.02 -6.39 13.88
C GLU A 167 -21.52 -6.78 13.81
N ASN A 168 -22.36 -6.05 14.55
CA ASN A 168 -23.81 -6.22 14.54
C ASN A 168 -24.50 -5.35 13.47
N PHE A 169 -23.95 -5.30 12.26
CA PHE A 169 -24.51 -4.53 11.15
C PHE A 169 -25.88 -5.07 10.75
N ILE A 170 -26.89 -4.21 10.74
CA ILE A 170 -28.28 -4.54 10.38
C ILE A 170 -28.60 -3.92 9.01
N SER A 171 -28.95 -4.75 8.06
CA SER A 171 -29.43 -4.29 6.75
C SER A 171 -30.69 -3.42 6.91
N GLY A 172 -30.71 -2.28 6.20
CA GLY A 172 -31.83 -1.33 6.28
C GLY A 172 -31.72 -0.26 7.37
N LYS A 173 -30.85 -0.43 8.36
CA LYS A 173 -30.49 0.63 9.30
C LYS A 173 -29.49 1.58 8.65
N LYS A 174 -29.62 2.87 8.93
CA LYS A 174 -28.64 3.89 8.52
C LYS A 174 -27.63 4.15 9.63
N TYR A 175 -26.36 4.28 9.24
CA TYR A 175 -25.24 4.45 10.16
C TYR A 175 -24.50 5.76 9.86
N PRO A 176 -24.07 6.49 10.90
CA PRO A 176 -23.14 7.61 10.73
C PRO A 176 -21.78 7.10 10.27
N VAL A 177 -21.03 7.91 9.54
CA VAL A 177 -19.70 7.56 9.00
C VAL A 177 -18.63 8.49 9.55
N VAL A 178 -17.51 7.91 9.96
CA VAL A 178 -16.27 8.64 10.24
C VAL A 178 -15.26 8.28 9.15
N MET A 179 -14.91 9.23 8.31
CA MET A 179 -13.88 9.10 7.30
C MET A 179 -12.52 9.38 7.94
N VAL A 180 -11.66 8.36 7.98
CA VAL A 180 -10.27 8.47 8.45
C VAL A 180 -9.38 8.66 7.24
N GLN A 181 -8.59 9.71 7.20
CA GLN A 181 -7.73 9.98 6.06
C GLN A 181 -6.46 10.72 6.48
N TYR A 182 -5.41 10.51 5.70
CA TYR A 182 -4.18 11.31 5.79
C TYR A 182 -4.00 12.18 4.54
N SER A 183 -4.19 11.59 3.35
CA SER A 183 -4.13 12.25 2.03
C SER A 183 -2.82 13.01 1.74
N GLY A 184 -1.74 12.73 2.49
CA GLY A 184 -0.45 13.35 2.28
C GLY A 184 0.24 12.83 1.02
N PRO A 185 1.14 13.61 0.40
CA PRO A 185 1.88 13.20 -0.79
C PRO A 185 2.61 11.87 -0.58
N GLY A 186 2.46 10.93 -1.52
CA GLY A 186 3.10 9.62 -1.47
C GLY A 186 2.57 8.66 -0.40
N SER A 187 1.72 9.12 0.53
CA SER A 187 1.14 8.26 1.57
C SER A 187 0.14 7.25 0.99
N GLN A 188 -0.08 6.14 1.69
CA GLN A 188 -1.09 5.17 1.31
C GLN A 188 -1.69 4.53 2.55
N MET A 189 -3.01 4.66 2.74
CA MET A 189 -3.75 4.08 3.87
C MET A 189 -4.62 2.88 3.45
N VAL A 190 -5.06 2.86 2.19
CA VAL A 190 -5.91 1.80 1.66
C VAL A 190 -5.05 0.64 1.20
N LEU A 191 -4.76 -0.27 2.14
CA LEU A 191 -3.92 -1.44 1.93
C LEU A 191 -4.66 -2.70 2.39
N ASP A 192 -4.52 -3.79 1.62
CA ASP A 192 -4.96 -5.12 2.02
C ASP A 192 -3.99 -5.72 3.05
N LYS A 193 -4.02 -5.10 4.23
CA LYS A 193 -3.18 -5.39 5.37
C LYS A 193 -4.06 -5.51 6.60
N TRP A 194 -3.70 -6.37 7.53
CA TRP A 194 -4.38 -6.48 8.82
C TRP A 194 -4.43 -5.13 9.51
N ALA A 195 -5.61 -4.75 9.96
CA ALA A 195 -5.77 -3.58 10.81
C ALA A 195 -5.48 -3.96 12.28
N ALA A 196 -4.69 -3.16 12.96
CA ALA A 196 -4.59 -3.26 14.41
C ALA A 196 -5.95 -2.95 15.03
N ILE A 197 -6.24 -3.57 16.19
CA ILE A 197 -7.40 -3.18 17.00
C ILE A 197 -7.04 -1.86 17.68
N ASP A 198 -7.62 -0.79 17.19
CA ASP A 198 -7.36 0.58 17.64
C ASP A 198 -8.67 1.36 17.84
N TRP A 199 -8.59 2.68 17.91
CA TRP A 199 -9.74 3.55 18.09
C TRP A 199 -10.80 3.43 16.97
N THR A 200 -10.45 2.92 15.79
CA THR A 200 -11.43 2.68 14.71
C THR A 200 -12.37 1.53 15.08
N GLN A 201 -11.85 0.51 15.79
CA GLN A 201 -12.68 -0.55 16.35
C GLN A 201 -13.66 0.01 17.39
N TYR A 202 -13.20 0.89 18.27
CA TYR A 202 -14.08 1.56 19.24
C TYR A 202 -15.24 2.30 18.55
N LEU A 203 -14.99 2.95 17.41
CA LEU A 203 -16.04 3.61 16.64
C LEU A 203 -17.05 2.59 16.09
N THR A 204 -16.56 1.49 15.50
CA THR A 204 -17.47 0.48 14.97
C THR A 204 -18.28 -0.22 16.05
N ASP A 205 -17.70 -0.48 17.22
CA ASP A 205 -18.41 -1.02 18.39
C ASP A 205 -19.51 -0.08 18.90
N ASN A 206 -19.34 1.22 18.69
CA ASN A 206 -20.34 2.25 19.04
C ASN A 206 -21.29 2.59 17.89
N GLY A 207 -21.35 1.76 16.85
CA GLY A 207 -22.35 1.87 15.79
C GLY A 207 -22.01 2.88 14.69
N TYR A 208 -20.75 3.26 14.52
CA TYR A 208 -20.26 4.04 13.39
C TYR A 208 -19.72 3.14 12.29
N ILE A 209 -19.86 3.55 11.06
CA ILE A 209 -19.06 3.03 9.95
C ILE A 209 -17.76 3.84 9.91
N VAL A 210 -16.63 3.17 9.80
CA VAL A 210 -15.34 3.82 9.53
C VAL A 210 -15.01 3.62 8.05
N ALA A 211 -14.63 4.68 7.35
CA ALA A 211 -14.24 4.63 5.95
C ALA A 211 -12.88 5.31 5.73
N CYS A 212 -12.14 4.85 4.74
CA CYS A 212 -10.91 5.50 4.28
C CYS A 212 -10.84 5.44 2.76
N VAL A 213 -10.37 6.53 2.14
CA VAL A 213 -10.17 6.63 0.69
C VAL A 213 -8.83 7.29 0.43
N ASP A 214 -8.00 6.64 -0.40
CA ASP A 214 -6.78 7.22 -0.93
C ASP A 214 -7.12 8.04 -2.19
N GLY A 215 -7.05 9.36 -2.06
CA GLY A 215 -7.25 10.32 -3.14
C GLY A 215 -6.01 10.51 -4.01
N ARG A 216 -6.11 11.37 -5.01
CA ARG A 216 -4.97 11.79 -5.84
C ARG A 216 -3.85 12.35 -4.97
N GLY A 217 -2.61 12.12 -5.39
CA GLY A 217 -1.41 12.47 -4.63
C GLY A 217 -0.87 11.34 -3.77
N THR A 218 -1.67 10.30 -3.46
CA THR A 218 -1.21 9.14 -2.68
C THR A 218 -0.34 8.20 -3.50
N GLY A 219 0.40 7.30 -2.84
CA GLY A 219 1.40 6.42 -3.43
C GLY A 219 0.85 5.12 -4.05
N GLY A 220 1.76 4.33 -4.65
CA GLY A 220 1.50 2.98 -5.15
C GLY A 220 0.76 2.90 -6.50
N ARG A 221 0.61 4.05 -7.20
CA ARG A 221 -0.13 4.17 -8.46
C ARG A 221 0.62 4.91 -9.56
N GLY A 222 1.95 5.03 -9.41
CA GLY A 222 2.83 5.73 -10.35
C GLY A 222 2.77 7.25 -10.25
N THR A 223 3.64 7.90 -11.02
CA THR A 223 3.92 9.33 -10.90
C THR A 223 2.78 10.23 -11.36
N ALA A 224 2.03 9.81 -12.38
CA ALA A 224 0.90 10.61 -12.86
C ALA A 224 -0.14 10.84 -11.76
N PHE A 225 -0.40 9.81 -10.96
CA PHE A 225 -1.34 9.88 -9.85
C PHE A 225 -0.74 10.63 -8.65
N SER A 226 0.47 10.25 -8.21
CA SER A 226 1.10 10.85 -7.02
C SER A 226 1.49 12.31 -7.22
N ARG A 227 1.89 12.72 -8.44
CA ARG A 227 2.31 14.09 -8.74
C ARG A 227 1.18 14.99 -9.26
N SER A 228 -0.04 14.50 -9.37
CA SER A 228 -1.20 15.30 -9.79
C SER A 228 -1.44 16.53 -8.91
N ILE A 229 -1.04 16.45 -7.64
CA ILE A 229 -1.16 17.52 -6.64
C ILE A 229 0.02 18.50 -6.63
N TYR A 230 1.03 18.34 -7.51
CA TYR A 230 2.20 19.22 -7.55
C TYR A 230 1.78 20.67 -7.72
N CYS A 231 2.26 21.55 -6.84
CA CYS A 231 1.88 22.97 -6.74
C CYS A 231 0.35 23.22 -6.53
N LYS A 232 -0.43 22.20 -6.18
CA LYS A 232 -1.89 22.28 -5.95
C LYS A 232 -2.32 21.50 -4.71
N MET A 233 -1.42 21.35 -3.75
CA MET A 233 -1.66 20.62 -2.53
C MET A 233 -2.87 21.19 -1.77
N GLY A 234 -3.72 20.31 -1.25
CA GLY A 234 -4.97 20.66 -0.56
C GLY A 234 -6.19 20.83 -1.46
N ILE A 235 -6.02 20.99 -2.79
CA ILE A 235 -7.15 21.20 -3.71
C ILE A 235 -7.72 19.87 -4.20
N LEU A 236 -6.90 19.04 -4.85
CA LEU A 236 -7.35 17.77 -5.41
C LEU A 236 -7.66 16.75 -4.33
N GLU A 237 -6.90 16.72 -3.26
CA GLU A 237 -7.15 15.86 -2.10
C GLU A 237 -8.51 16.17 -1.47
N ALA A 238 -8.83 17.46 -1.26
CA ALA A 238 -10.13 17.88 -0.73
C ALA A 238 -11.28 17.50 -1.68
N GLN A 239 -11.11 17.71 -2.99
CA GLN A 239 -12.11 17.30 -4.00
C GLN A 239 -12.36 15.80 -3.95
N ASP A 240 -11.32 14.98 -3.84
CA ASP A 240 -11.44 13.53 -3.78
C ASP A 240 -12.11 13.07 -2.49
N GLN A 241 -11.83 13.71 -1.34
CA GLN A 241 -12.51 13.40 -0.07
C GLN A 241 -13.97 13.82 -0.09
N ILE A 242 -14.32 14.96 -0.73
CA ILE A 242 -15.71 15.37 -0.94
C ILE A 242 -16.44 14.36 -1.84
N ALA A 243 -15.81 13.93 -2.94
CA ALA A 243 -16.37 12.90 -3.81
C ALA A 243 -16.56 11.56 -3.07
N ALA A 244 -15.62 11.19 -2.19
CA ALA A 244 -15.74 10.01 -1.34
C ALA A 244 -16.94 10.13 -0.37
N ALA A 245 -17.11 11.27 0.29
CA ALA A 245 -18.26 11.52 1.17
C ALA A 245 -19.60 11.42 0.43
N ARG A 246 -19.69 11.98 -0.79
CA ARG A 246 -20.88 11.85 -1.64
C ARG A 246 -21.14 10.40 -2.05
N TYR A 247 -20.10 9.67 -2.45
CA TYR A 247 -20.21 8.24 -2.76
C TYR A 247 -20.71 7.44 -1.56
N LEU A 248 -20.10 7.63 -0.39
CA LEU A 248 -20.51 6.95 0.84
C LEU A 248 -21.95 7.31 1.21
N GLY A 249 -22.34 8.59 1.12
CA GLY A 249 -23.70 9.04 1.37
C GLY A 249 -24.76 8.49 0.40
N SER A 250 -24.35 8.00 -0.77
CA SER A 250 -25.25 7.32 -1.72
C SER A 250 -25.55 5.86 -1.36
N LEU A 251 -24.77 5.28 -0.43
CA LEU A 251 -24.98 3.90 0.00
C LEU A 251 -26.21 3.80 0.91
N GLY A 252 -27.10 2.87 0.62
CA GLY A 252 -28.43 2.76 1.27
C GLY A 252 -28.40 2.62 2.79
N TYR A 253 -27.27 2.19 3.35
CA TYR A 253 -27.03 1.99 4.78
C TYR A 253 -26.25 3.13 5.45
N VAL A 254 -25.95 4.20 4.73
CA VAL A 254 -25.26 5.38 5.28
C VAL A 254 -26.27 6.50 5.59
N ASP A 255 -26.12 7.10 6.75
CA ASP A 255 -26.78 8.35 7.09
C ASP A 255 -25.99 9.51 6.47
N SER A 256 -26.45 9.98 5.31
CA SER A 256 -25.76 11.02 4.54
C SER A 256 -25.71 12.38 5.23
N SER A 257 -26.51 12.61 6.27
CA SER A 257 -26.47 13.84 7.08
C SER A 257 -25.46 13.77 8.22
N ASN A 258 -24.88 12.57 8.49
CA ASN A 258 -23.94 12.33 9.57
C ASN A 258 -22.66 11.68 9.06
N ILE A 259 -21.90 12.40 8.22
CA ILE A 259 -20.59 12.01 7.73
C ILE A 259 -19.55 13.01 8.27
N ALA A 260 -18.65 12.53 9.10
CA ALA A 260 -17.53 13.30 9.65
C ALA A 260 -16.20 12.85 9.06
N THR A 261 -15.19 13.71 9.10
CA THR A 261 -13.82 13.36 8.69
C THR A 261 -12.82 13.67 9.80
N VAL A 262 -11.80 12.83 9.92
CA VAL A 262 -10.71 12.97 10.89
C VAL A 262 -9.38 12.64 10.24
N SER A 263 -8.33 13.36 10.63
CA SER A 263 -6.96 13.16 10.24
C SER A 263 -6.04 13.19 11.46
N TYR A 264 -4.72 13.18 11.26
CA TYR A 264 -3.71 13.22 12.32
C TYR A 264 -3.90 14.41 13.29
N THR A 265 -4.17 15.58 12.77
CA THR A 265 -4.70 16.72 13.53
C THR A 265 -6.19 16.84 13.24
N HIS A 266 -7.00 17.09 14.27
CA HIS A 266 -8.42 17.32 14.08
C HIS A 266 -8.62 18.34 12.95
N LEU A 267 -9.23 17.90 11.86
CA LEU A 267 -9.72 18.85 10.86
C LEU A 267 -10.80 19.66 11.56
N ARG A 268 -10.47 20.87 12.00
CA ARG A 268 -11.49 21.84 12.37
C ARG A 268 -12.26 22.15 11.11
N ALA A 269 -13.46 21.60 10.99
CA ALA A 269 -14.44 22.15 10.09
C ALA A 269 -14.76 23.58 10.58
N HIS A 270 -14.37 24.56 9.79
CA HIS A 270 -14.84 25.95 9.91
C HIS A 270 -15.99 26.15 8.97
#